data_d4363d34450e9f41acba5cdab50ee981
#
_entry.id   d4363d34450e9f41acba5cdab50ee981
#
_cell.length_a   1.000
_cell.length_b   1.000
_cell.length_c   1.000
_cell.angle_alpha   90.00
_cell.angle_beta   90.00
_cell.angle_gamma   90.00
#
_symmetry.space_group_name_H-M   'P 1'
#
loop_
_entity.id
_entity.type
_entity.pdbx_description
1 polymer ?
#
loop_
_entity_poly.entity_id
_entity_poly.type
_entity_poly.pdbx_seq_one_letter_code
_entity_poly.pdbx_strand_id
1 'polypeptide(L)' 'MTNTVATKEWLTLADLCELLGIGRTLAYQLVAERTIPAVRIGRAIRVRKADVEKWLEENRY' A
#
# COMPACT_ATOMS: atom_id res chain seq x y z
N MET A 1 17.29 -1.41 -14.81
CA MET A 1 16.00 -1.86 -14.67
C MET A 1 15.16 -1.07 -13.72
N THR A 2 14.04 -0.75 -14.17
CA THR A 2 13.16 0.13 -13.44
C THR A 2 12.09 -0.64 -12.71
N ASN A 3 12.01 -0.42 -11.44
CA ASN A 3 10.95 -0.96 -10.64
C ASN A 3 9.94 0.11 -10.41
N THR A 4 8.83 0.03 -11.06
CA THR A 4 7.78 0.98 -10.79
C THR A 4 6.75 0.35 -9.90
N VAL A 5 6.04 1.18 -9.17
CA VAL A 5 5.00 0.70 -8.28
C VAL A 5 3.97 -0.11 -9.05
N ALA A 6 3.70 0.29 -10.28
CA ALA A 6 2.67 -0.35 -11.09
C ALA A 6 3.00 -1.80 -11.43
N THR A 7 4.29 -2.17 -11.42
CA THR A 7 4.69 -3.51 -11.80
C THR A 7 5.00 -4.42 -10.62
N LYS A 8 4.96 -3.88 -9.41
CA LYS A 8 5.23 -4.66 -8.22
C LYS A 8 3.98 -5.35 -7.72
N GLU A 9 4.13 -6.58 -7.29
CA GLU A 9 3.04 -7.28 -6.64
C GLU A 9 2.94 -6.92 -5.18
N TRP A 10 4.09 -6.69 -4.53
CA TRP A 10 4.15 -6.30 -3.13
C TRP A 10 4.72 -4.90 -3.03
N LEU A 11 4.07 -4.08 -2.25
CA LEU A 11 4.44 -2.67 -2.11
C LEU A 11 4.98 -2.41 -0.73
N THR A 12 6.01 -1.57 -0.66
CA THR A 12 6.46 -1.04 0.62
C THR A 12 5.53 0.08 1.03
N LEU A 13 5.70 0.55 2.26
CA LEU A 13 4.91 1.68 2.71
C LEU A 13 5.19 2.91 1.86
N ALA A 14 6.45 3.10 1.47
CA ALA A 14 6.81 4.22 0.60
C ALA A 14 6.14 4.07 -0.76
N ASP A 15 6.09 2.85 -1.29
CA ASP A 15 5.41 2.61 -2.56
C ASP A 15 3.92 2.94 -2.45
N LEU A 16 3.32 2.60 -1.33
CA LEU A 16 1.90 2.88 -1.11
C LEU A 16 1.65 4.38 -1.08
N CYS A 17 2.52 5.13 -0.41
CA CYS A 17 2.42 6.58 -0.37
C CYS A 17 2.47 7.15 -1.78
N GLU A 18 3.41 6.66 -2.56
CA GLU A 18 3.60 7.17 -3.91
C GLU A 18 2.42 6.82 -4.81
N LEU A 19 1.94 5.60 -4.70
CA LEU A 19 0.83 5.15 -5.52
C LEU A 19 -0.44 5.95 -5.23
N LEU A 20 -0.70 6.21 -3.97
CA LEU A 20 -1.92 6.89 -3.57
C LEU A 20 -1.76 8.41 -3.49
N GLY A 21 -0.52 8.89 -3.59
CA GLY A 21 -0.27 10.32 -3.48
C GLY A 21 -0.56 10.86 -2.10
N ILE A 22 -0.27 10.09 -1.07
CA ILE A 22 -0.55 10.48 0.31
C ILE A 22 0.73 10.50 1.12
N GLY A 23 0.67 11.14 2.28
CA GLY A 23 1.80 11.21 3.16
C GLY A 23 2.00 9.92 3.93
N ARG A 24 3.17 9.80 4.54
CA ARG A 24 3.54 8.60 5.27
C ARG A 24 2.64 8.35 6.47
N THR A 25 2.27 9.40 7.16
CA THR A 25 1.42 9.27 8.33
C THR A 25 0.08 8.65 7.99
N LEU A 26 -0.54 9.14 6.92
CA LEU A 26 -1.82 8.60 6.51
C LEU A 26 -1.70 7.17 6.01
N ALA A 27 -0.65 6.89 5.25
CA ALA A 27 -0.43 5.54 4.75
C ALA A 27 -0.26 4.56 5.89
N TYR A 28 0.54 4.94 6.89
CA TYR A 28 0.76 4.09 8.03
C TYR A 28 -0.53 3.87 8.81
N GLN A 29 -1.33 4.91 8.91
CA GLN A 29 -2.61 4.82 9.60
C GLN A 29 -3.56 3.83 8.90
N LEU A 30 -3.61 3.88 7.59
CA LEU A 30 -4.45 2.96 6.82
C LEU A 30 -4.06 1.51 7.10
N VAL A 31 -2.76 1.25 7.18
CA VAL A 31 -2.27 -0.09 7.45
C VAL A 31 -2.51 -0.47 8.91
N ALA A 32 -2.26 0.45 9.82
CA ALA A 32 -2.40 0.18 11.25
C ALA A 32 -3.85 -0.10 11.64
N GLU A 33 -4.76 0.58 10.99
CA GLU A 33 -6.19 0.39 11.26
C GLU A 33 -6.77 -0.76 10.43
N ARG A 34 -5.92 -1.43 9.66
CA ARG A 34 -6.32 -2.57 8.84
C ARG A 34 -7.36 -2.21 7.80
N THR A 35 -7.39 -0.94 7.42
CA THR A 35 -8.22 -0.52 6.31
C THR A 35 -7.72 -1.15 5.02
N ILE A 36 -6.40 -1.26 4.88
CA ILE A 36 -5.77 -1.95 3.77
C ILE A 36 -5.01 -3.13 4.36
N PRO A 37 -5.27 -4.35 3.91
CA PRO A 37 -4.56 -5.53 4.43
C PRO A 37 -3.05 -5.41 4.20
N ALA A 38 -2.28 -5.78 5.19
CA ALA A 38 -0.84 -5.70 5.11
C ALA A 38 -0.21 -6.89 5.81
N VAL A 39 1.01 -7.20 5.40
CA VAL A 39 1.78 -8.28 6.00
C VAL A 39 3.01 -7.67 6.66
N ARG A 40 3.32 -8.14 7.84
CA ARG A 40 4.52 -7.71 8.55
C ARG A 40 5.57 -8.79 8.44
N ILE A 41 6.72 -8.43 7.90
CA ILE A 41 7.83 -9.35 7.77
C ILE A 41 8.99 -8.75 8.56
N GLY A 42 9.22 -9.27 9.77
CA GLY A 42 10.17 -8.67 10.67
C GLY A 42 9.71 -7.26 11.01
N ARG A 43 10.51 -6.28 10.63
CA ARG A 43 10.16 -4.88 10.84
C ARG A 43 9.57 -4.24 9.60
N ALA A 44 9.53 -4.98 8.51
CA ALA A 44 9.05 -4.42 7.26
C ALA A 44 7.56 -4.66 7.12
N ILE A 45 6.91 -3.69 6.53
CA ILE A 45 5.49 -3.79 6.22
C ILE A 45 5.36 -3.88 4.71
N ARG A 46 4.58 -4.85 4.26
CA ARG A 46 4.33 -5.03 2.83
C ARG A 46 2.85 -5.10 2.58
N VAL A 47 2.43 -4.50 1.50
CA VAL A 47 1.03 -4.46 1.11
C VAL A 47 0.91 -5.06 -0.27
N ARG A 48 -0.07 -5.92 -0.47
CA ARG A 48 -0.27 -6.52 -1.78
C ARG A 48 -0.96 -5.51 -2.69
N LYS A 49 -0.41 -5.33 -3.88
CA LYS A 49 -0.97 -4.38 -4.83
C LYS A 49 -2.42 -4.69 -5.16
N ALA A 50 -2.73 -5.98 -5.31
CA ALA A 50 -4.11 -6.39 -5.62
C ALA A 50 -5.08 -5.96 -4.53
N ASP A 51 -4.66 -6.04 -3.27
CA ASP A 51 -5.49 -5.63 -2.16
C ASP A 51 -5.74 -4.12 -2.18
N VAL A 52 -4.70 -3.36 -2.55
CA VAL A 52 -4.84 -1.92 -2.65
C VAL A 52 -5.81 -1.56 -3.76
N GLU A 53 -5.69 -2.23 -4.89
CA GLU A 53 -6.58 -1.96 -6.01
C GLU A 53 -8.02 -2.28 -5.67
N LYS A 54 -8.23 -3.38 -4.94
CA LYS A 54 -9.55 -3.76 -4.52
C LYS A 54 -10.13 -2.72 -3.56
N TRP A 55 -9.31 -2.25 -2.63
CA TRP A 55 -9.76 -1.23 -1.68
C TRP A 55 -10.13 0.06 -2.41
N LEU A 56 -9.34 0.44 -3.39
CA LEU A 56 -9.63 1.65 -4.16
C LEU A 56 -10.95 1.52 -4.91
N GLU A 57 -11.21 0.33 -5.47
CA GLU A 57 -12.47 0.10 -6.16
C GLU A 57 -13.65 0.21 -5.21
N GLU A 58 -13.51 -0.33 -4.02
CA GLU A 58 -14.59 -0.33 -3.03
C GLU A 58 -14.83 1.06 -2.46
N ASN A 59 -13.85 1.94 -2.54
CA ASN A 59 -13.95 3.27 -1.95
C ASN A 59 -13.95 4.37 -3.00
N ARG A 60 -14.28 4.02 -4.23
CA ARG A 60 -14.26 5.06 -5.22
C ARG A 60 -15.50 5.92 -5.06
N TYR A 61 -15.28 7.13 -5.47
CA TYR A 61 -16.24 8.19 -5.28
C TYR A 61 -17.32 8.23 -6.38
#